data_87486388523efff9cd32d88bb8ab4bc0
#
_entry.id   87486388523efff9cd32d88bb8ab4bc0
#
_cell.length_a   1.000
_cell.length_b   1.000
_cell.length_c   1.000
_cell.angle_alpha   90.00
_cell.angle_beta   90.00
_cell.angle_gamma   90.00
#
_symmetry.space_group_name_H-M   'P 1'
#
loop_
_entity.id
_entity.type
_entity.pdbx_description
1 polymer ?
#
loop_
_entity_poly.entity_id
_entity_poly.type
_entity_poly.pdbx_seq_one_letter_code
_entity_poly.pdbx_strand_id
1 'polypeptide(L)'
;NVVNAKYQQGTVSEYDKISAEVQMRSIKPNLIAAANAVTLAKLQLKVLMGITADVEIKINDNLTNYETTMFANQLKEEDMSLENNTTMKQFELNMKLLEKNVKSLKTNFMPTLSMSFSYQYQSLYNPNINFFDYTWSNSSSLMFNLSIPLYRASNFTKVKSARIQMRQLDWNRIDTERKLNMQVVSYRNNMTASSEQVVSNKENVMQAEKAVQIAGKRYEVGKGTVLELNSSQ
;
A
#
# COMPACT_ATOMS: atom_id res chain seq x y z
N ASN A 1 -34.54 -10.48 26.86
CA ASN A 1 -35.00 -11.34 28.00
C ASN A 1 -36.19 -10.72 28.78
N VAL A 2 -36.30 -9.38 28.88
CA VAL A 2 -37.39 -8.71 29.60
C VAL A 2 -38.78 -8.98 28.98
N VAL A 3 -38.87 -8.92 27.64
CA VAL A 3 -40.10 -9.19 26.89
C VAL A 3 -40.58 -10.63 27.08
N ASN A 4 -39.66 -11.61 27.09
CA ASN A 4 -40.01 -13.01 27.31
C ASN A 4 -40.51 -13.26 28.75
N ALA A 5 -39.90 -12.64 29.75
CA ALA A 5 -40.35 -12.73 31.13
C ALA A 5 -41.76 -12.13 31.31
N LYS A 6 -42.06 -10.97 30.72
CA LYS A 6 -43.39 -10.36 30.73
C LYS A 6 -44.44 -11.17 29.98
N TYR A 7 -44.04 -11.84 28.86
CA TYR A 7 -44.95 -12.77 28.18
C TYR A 7 -45.32 -13.97 29.05
N GLN A 8 -44.38 -14.56 29.76
CA GLN A 8 -44.65 -15.63 30.70
C GLN A 8 -45.60 -15.19 31.87
N GLN A 9 -45.56 -13.92 32.23
CA GLN A 9 -46.45 -13.31 33.22
C GLN A 9 -47.81 -12.88 32.63
N GLY A 10 -48.04 -13.06 31.33
CA GLY A 10 -49.28 -12.69 30.64
C GLY A 10 -49.46 -11.18 30.44
N THR A 11 -48.41 -10.37 30.64
CA THR A 11 -48.49 -8.90 30.58
C THR A 11 -48.11 -8.32 29.22
N VAL A 12 -47.68 -9.14 28.26
CA VAL A 12 -47.29 -8.74 26.89
C VAL A 12 -47.89 -9.72 25.88
N SER A 13 -48.18 -9.25 24.68
CA SER A 13 -48.76 -10.06 23.63
C SER A 13 -47.69 -11.03 22.99
N GLU A 14 -48.20 -12.11 22.40
CA GLU A 14 -47.34 -13.04 21.61
C GLU A 14 -46.67 -12.31 20.42
N TYR A 15 -47.36 -11.34 19.83
CA TYR A 15 -46.81 -10.48 18.77
C TYR A 15 -45.56 -9.73 19.24
N ASP A 16 -45.58 -9.13 20.43
CA ASP A 16 -44.43 -8.39 20.97
C ASP A 16 -43.23 -9.30 21.22
N LYS A 17 -43.49 -10.54 21.70
CA LYS A 17 -42.44 -11.56 21.87
C LYS A 17 -41.80 -11.94 20.53
N ILE A 18 -42.63 -12.25 19.52
CA ILE A 18 -42.14 -12.61 18.19
C ILE A 18 -41.37 -11.44 17.56
N SER A 19 -41.88 -10.23 17.69
CA SER A 19 -41.21 -9.02 17.17
C SER A 19 -39.82 -8.84 17.79
N ALA A 20 -39.69 -8.98 19.11
CA ALA A 20 -38.40 -8.89 19.81
C ALA A 20 -37.43 -10.04 19.38
N GLU A 21 -37.93 -11.26 19.17
CA GLU A 21 -37.13 -12.37 18.67
C GLU A 21 -36.60 -12.12 17.22
N VAL A 22 -37.46 -11.61 16.34
CA VAL A 22 -37.09 -11.25 14.97
C VAL A 22 -36.01 -10.17 14.99
N GLN A 23 -36.17 -9.13 15.81
CA GLN A 23 -35.19 -8.07 15.98
C GLN A 23 -33.82 -8.63 16.43
N MET A 24 -33.82 -9.48 17.45
CA MET A 24 -32.59 -10.12 17.94
C MET A 24 -31.92 -10.99 16.87
N ARG A 25 -32.70 -11.74 16.08
CA ARG A 25 -32.18 -12.59 15.01
C ARG A 25 -31.62 -11.78 13.84
N SER A 26 -32.20 -10.61 13.54
CA SER A 26 -31.75 -9.74 12.45
C SER A 26 -30.37 -9.13 12.72
N ILE A 27 -29.95 -8.99 13.97
CA ILE A 27 -28.64 -8.48 14.36
C ILE A 27 -27.52 -9.53 14.22
N LYS A 28 -27.86 -10.81 14.33
CA LYS A 28 -26.87 -11.92 14.31
C LYS A 28 -25.99 -11.96 13.05
N PRO A 29 -26.50 -11.75 11.82
CA PRO A 29 -25.66 -11.67 10.62
C PRO A 29 -24.67 -10.51 10.69
N ASN A 30 -25.06 -9.34 11.22
CA ASN A 30 -24.19 -8.19 11.36
C ASN A 30 -23.06 -8.46 12.36
N LEU A 31 -23.35 -9.16 13.45
CA LEU A 31 -22.32 -9.58 14.41
C LEU A 31 -21.28 -10.51 13.75
N ILE A 32 -21.74 -11.49 12.95
CA ILE A 32 -20.85 -12.40 12.24
C ILE A 32 -19.99 -11.62 11.20
N ALA A 33 -20.61 -10.69 10.46
CA ALA A 33 -19.91 -9.86 9.50
C ALA A 33 -18.83 -8.99 10.16
N ALA A 34 -19.16 -8.39 11.33
CA ALA A 34 -18.20 -7.61 12.12
C ALA A 34 -17.02 -8.46 12.63
N ALA A 35 -17.30 -9.66 13.14
CA ALA A 35 -16.25 -10.59 13.57
C ALA A 35 -15.32 -11.02 12.42
N ASN A 36 -15.90 -11.28 11.24
CA ASN A 36 -15.12 -11.57 10.03
C ASN A 36 -14.26 -10.36 9.60
N ALA A 37 -14.80 -9.15 9.67
CA ALA A 37 -14.05 -7.93 9.35
C ALA A 37 -12.84 -7.76 10.27
N VAL A 38 -12.98 -8.01 11.57
CA VAL A 38 -11.86 -7.98 12.53
C VAL A 38 -10.81 -9.04 12.17
N THR A 39 -11.23 -10.24 11.80
CA THR A 39 -10.31 -11.32 11.40
C THR A 39 -9.54 -10.94 10.14
N LEU A 40 -10.22 -10.39 9.13
CA LEU A 40 -9.58 -9.92 7.90
C LEU A 40 -8.61 -8.76 8.16
N ALA A 41 -8.98 -7.80 9.00
CA ALA A 41 -8.10 -6.69 9.37
C ALA A 41 -6.81 -7.18 10.07
N LYS A 42 -6.92 -8.17 10.97
CA LYS A 42 -5.77 -8.81 11.59
C LYS A 42 -4.89 -9.53 10.58
N LEU A 43 -5.47 -10.23 9.59
CA LEU A 43 -4.72 -10.88 8.52
C LEU A 43 -3.99 -9.86 7.63
N GLN A 44 -4.66 -8.75 7.27
CA GLN A 44 -4.02 -7.66 6.52
C GLN A 44 -2.83 -7.06 7.28
N LEU A 45 -2.98 -6.86 8.59
CA LEU A 45 -1.89 -6.37 9.43
C LEU A 45 -0.71 -7.35 9.44
N LYS A 46 -0.96 -8.67 9.55
CA LYS A 46 0.07 -9.70 9.46
C LYS A 46 0.83 -9.64 8.14
N VAL A 47 0.11 -9.50 7.02
CA VAL A 47 0.72 -9.36 5.68
C VAL A 47 1.62 -8.14 5.61
N LEU A 48 1.18 -6.98 6.12
CA LEU A 48 1.99 -5.75 6.14
C LEU A 48 3.24 -5.87 7.02
N MET A 49 3.15 -6.65 8.10
CA MET A 49 4.28 -6.91 9.01
C MET A 49 5.21 -8.05 8.52
N GLY A 50 4.85 -8.73 7.41
CA GLY A 50 5.61 -9.88 6.91
C GLY A 50 5.53 -11.11 7.82
N ILE A 51 4.49 -11.23 8.66
CA ILE A 51 4.29 -12.32 9.60
C ILE A 51 3.39 -13.39 8.95
N THR A 52 3.70 -14.65 9.19
CA THR A 52 2.88 -15.78 8.71
C THR A 52 1.50 -15.80 9.36
N ALA A 53 0.51 -16.35 8.66
CA ALA A 53 -0.88 -16.38 9.11
C ALA A 53 -1.10 -17.10 10.44
N ASP A 54 -0.23 -18.05 10.79
CA ASP A 54 -0.35 -18.92 11.96
C ASP A 54 -0.02 -18.24 13.30
N VAL A 55 0.66 -17.07 13.28
CA VAL A 55 1.02 -16.33 14.49
C VAL A 55 -0.20 -15.57 15.00
N GLU A 56 -0.60 -15.78 16.25
CA GLU A 56 -1.69 -15.03 16.87
C GLU A 56 -1.22 -13.61 17.24
N ILE A 57 -1.93 -12.59 16.72
CA ILE A 57 -1.69 -11.19 17.09
C ILE A 57 -2.74 -10.74 18.11
N LYS A 58 -2.27 -10.29 19.27
CA LYS A 58 -3.10 -9.61 20.27
C LYS A 58 -2.89 -8.10 20.17
N ILE A 59 -3.99 -7.37 19.99
CA ILE A 59 -4.01 -5.91 20.02
C ILE A 59 -4.38 -5.52 21.43
N ASN A 60 -3.43 -4.96 22.18
CA ASN A 60 -3.59 -4.61 23.59
C ASN A 60 -4.02 -3.15 23.78
N ASP A 61 -4.17 -2.39 22.72
CA ASP A 61 -4.45 -0.96 22.79
C ASP A 61 -5.88 -0.65 22.40
N ASN A 62 -6.41 0.45 22.94
CA ASN A 62 -7.77 0.91 22.69
C ASN A 62 -7.74 2.30 22.04
N LEU A 63 -8.63 2.52 21.06
CA LEU A 63 -8.74 3.80 20.34
C LEU A 63 -9.00 5.00 21.28
N THR A 64 -9.63 4.78 22.42
CA THR A 64 -9.86 5.82 23.45
C THR A 64 -8.58 6.44 23.98
N ASN A 65 -7.46 5.70 23.98
CA ASN A 65 -6.17 6.21 24.45
C ASN A 65 -5.57 7.25 23.47
N TYR A 66 -6.04 7.26 22.23
CA TYR A 66 -5.56 8.16 21.18
C TYR A 66 -6.45 9.41 20.97
N GLU A 67 -7.63 9.47 21.63
CA GLU A 67 -8.54 10.60 21.46
C GLU A 67 -7.87 11.95 21.76
N THR A 68 -7.12 12.04 22.85
CA THR A 68 -6.45 13.28 23.27
C THR A 68 -5.29 13.66 22.33
N THR A 69 -4.59 12.67 21.76
CA THR A 69 -3.46 12.92 20.84
C THR A 69 -3.91 13.23 19.42
N MET A 70 -5.06 12.70 18.98
CA MET A 70 -5.64 13.03 17.66
C MET A 70 -6.00 14.51 17.52
N PHE A 71 -6.46 15.15 18.61
CA PHE A 71 -6.82 16.56 18.62
C PHE A 71 -5.62 17.49 18.92
N ALA A 72 -4.58 16.99 19.60
CA ALA A 72 -3.38 17.75 19.94
C ALA A 72 -2.39 17.88 18.78
N ASN A 73 -2.34 16.91 17.89
CA ASN A 73 -1.46 16.90 16.72
C ASN A 73 -2.16 17.57 15.52
N GLN A 74 -2.34 18.90 15.58
CA GLN A 74 -2.52 19.64 14.34
C GLN A 74 -1.27 19.42 13.48
N LEU A 75 -1.45 18.85 12.28
CA LEU A 75 -0.37 18.66 11.32
C LEU A 75 0.31 20.01 11.07
N LYS A 76 1.57 20.11 11.44
CA LYS A 76 2.40 21.28 11.12
C LYS A 76 2.56 21.34 9.60
N GLU A 77 2.66 22.55 9.04
CA GLU A 77 2.87 22.74 7.60
C GLU A 77 4.14 22.04 7.11
N GLU A 78 5.16 21.92 7.96
CA GLU A 78 6.40 21.19 7.69
C GLU A 78 6.20 19.70 7.40
N ASP A 79 5.19 19.08 8.01
CA ASP A 79 4.86 17.65 7.78
C ASP A 79 4.21 17.40 6.41
N MET A 80 3.83 18.45 5.69
CA MET A 80 3.23 18.38 4.35
C MET A 80 4.25 18.50 3.21
N SER A 81 5.53 18.68 3.53
CA SER A 81 6.60 18.74 2.53
C SER A 81 6.78 17.41 1.82
N LEU A 82 6.83 17.45 0.48
CA LEU A 82 7.10 16.27 -0.35
C LEU A 82 8.60 15.94 -0.47
N GLU A 83 9.49 16.70 0.16
CA GLU A 83 10.95 16.51 0.06
C GLU A 83 11.39 15.11 0.50
N ASN A 84 10.76 14.57 1.55
CA ASN A 84 11.03 13.25 2.06
C ASN A 84 10.17 12.14 1.44
N ASN A 85 9.30 12.49 0.49
CA ASN A 85 8.43 11.52 -0.14
C ASN A 85 9.23 10.51 -0.97
N THR A 86 9.00 9.22 -0.75
CA THR A 86 9.72 8.12 -1.42
C THR A 86 9.54 8.16 -2.93
N THR A 87 8.35 8.51 -3.41
CA THR A 87 8.05 8.61 -4.85
C THR A 87 8.87 9.72 -5.49
N MET A 88 9.01 10.88 -4.83
CA MET A 88 9.82 12.00 -5.34
C MET A 88 11.31 11.64 -5.36
N LYS A 89 11.81 10.97 -4.32
CA LYS A 89 13.20 10.45 -4.30
C LYS A 89 13.45 9.43 -5.40
N GLN A 90 12.46 8.60 -5.72
CA GLN A 90 12.55 7.64 -6.83
C GLN A 90 12.65 8.36 -8.19
N PHE A 91 11.88 9.41 -8.41
CA PHE A 91 12.01 10.25 -9.62
C PHE A 91 13.40 10.87 -9.72
N GLU A 92 13.95 11.39 -8.63
CA GLU A 92 15.30 11.96 -8.60
C GLU A 92 16.37 10.93 -9.00
N LEU A 93 16.31 9.72 -8.43
CA LEU A 93 17.24 8.64 -8.75
C LEU A 93 17.10 8.19 -10.22
N ASN A 94 15.87 8.06 -10.72
CA ASN A 94 15.62 7.72 -12.12
C ASN A 94 16.14 8.81 -13.07
N MET A 95 16.02 10.09 -12.71
CA MET A 95 16.59 11.19 -13.49
C MET A 95 18.11 11.08 -13.55
N LYS A 96 18.78 10.86 -12.41
CA LYS A 96 20.24 10.62 -12.36
C LYS A 96 20.66 9.42 -13.20
N LEU A 97 19.86 8.35 -13.21
CA LEU A 97 20.10 7.18 -14.04
C LEU A 97 20.05 7.53 -15.54
N LEU A 98 19.01 8.25 -15.97
CA LEU A 98 18.89 8.68 -17.37
C LEU A 98 19.99 9.66 -17.78
N GLU A 99 20.42 10.56 -16.89
CA GLU A 99 21.58 11.43 -17.14
C GLU A 99 22.86 10.61 -17.39
N LYS A 100 23.11 9.60 -16.56
CA LYS A 100 24.25 8.69 -16.75
C LYS A 100 24.12 7.88 -18.04
N ASN A 101 22.91 7.46 -18.41
CA ASN A 101 22.66 6.78 -19.68
C ASN A 101 22.97 7.69 -20.87
N VAL A 102 22.52 8.95 -20.85
CA VAL A 102 22.89 9.94 -21.89
C VAL A 102 24.41 10.12 -21.97
N LYS A 103 25.10 10.19 -20.82
CA LYS A 103 26.57 10.27 -20.79
C LYS A 103 27.22 9.02 -21.39
N SER A 104 26.73 7.85 -21.05
CA SER A 104 27.19 6.57 -21.62
C SER A 104 26.97 6.50 -23.13
N LEU A 105 25.80 6.93 -23.64
CA LEU A 105 25.54 6.98 -25.08
C LEU A 105 26.46 7.95 -25.83
N LYS A 106 26.93 9.02 -25.17
CA LYS A 106 27.91 9.94 -25.75
C LYS A 106 29.29 9.32 -25.86
N THR A 107 29.65 8.35 -25.01
CA THR A 107 30.95 7.66 -25.14
C THR A 107 31.05 6.82 -26.42
N ASN A 108 29.92 6.46 -27.07
CA ASN A 108 29.91 5.78 -28.36
C ASN A 108 30.46 6.63 -29.52
N PHE A 109 30.73 7.92 -29.30
CA PHE A 109 31.43 8.78 -30.24
C PHE A 109 32.96 8.83 -30.01
N MET A 110 33.43 8.26 -28.90
CA MET A 110 34.84 8.24 -28.55
C MET A 110 35.56 7.03 -29.20
N PRO A 111 36.86 7.12 -29.47
CA PRO A 111 37.65 5.98 -29.84
C PRO A 111 37.62 4.89 -28.77
N THR A 112 37.56 3.64 -29.21
CA THR A 112 37.64 2.48 -28.32
C THR A 112 38.92 1.71 -28.62
N LEU A 113 39.71 1.47 -27.58
CA LEU A 113 40.89 0.62 -27.63
C LEU A 113 40.56 -0.69 -26.92
N SER A 114 40.69 -1.81 -27.63
CA SER A 114 40.54 -3.14 -27.04
C SER A 114 41.83 -3.92 -27.19
N MET A 115 42.17 -4.69 -26.16
CA MET A 115 43.29 -5.62 -26.18
C MET A 115 42.69 -7.02 -25.96
N SER A 116 43.10 -7.95 -26.84
CA SER A 116 42.75 -9.36 -26.71
C SER A 116 44.01 -10.20 -26.69
N PHE A 117 44.08 -11.11 -25.73
CA PHE A 117 45.09 -12.14 -25.65
C PHE A 117 44.41 -13.48 -25.89
N SER A 118 44.91 -14.25 -26.84
CA SER A 118 44.47 -15.63 -27.07
C SER A 118 45.64 -16.58 -26.99
N TYR A 119 45.41 -17.65 -26.24
CA TYR A 119 46.34 -18.78 -26.18
C TYR A 119 45.59 -20.00 -26.69
N GLN A 120 46.14 -20.62 -27.74
CA GLN A 120 45.53 -21.75 -28.39
C GLN A 120 46.49 -22.92 -28.41
N TYR A 121 46.00 -24.06 -28.01
CA TYR A 121 46.71 -25.34 -28.13
C TYR A 121 45.99 -26.15 -29.19
N GLN A 122 46.69 -26.48 -30.29
CA GLN A 122 46.08 -27.19 -31.42
C GLN A 122 46.99 -28.29 -31.93
N SER A 123 46.39 -29.37 -32.40
CA SER A 123 47.02 -30.44 -33.11
C SER A 123 46.41 -30.54 -34.49
N LEU A 124 47.27 -30.62 -35.50
CA LEU A 124 46.84 -30.85 -36.89
C LEU A 124 46.62 -32.35 -37.11
N TYR A 125 45.39 -32.69 -37.53
CA TYR A 125 45.04 -34.04 -37.87
C TYR A 125 45.78 -34.48 -39.13
N ASN A 126 46.56 -35.60 -39.02
CA ASN A 126 47.15 -36.26 -40.18
C ASN A 126 46.64 -37.70 -40.26
N PRO A 127 45.88 -38.06 -41.31
CA PRO A 127 45.24 -39.38 -41.42
C PRO A 127 46.16 -40.56 -41.43
N ASN A 128 47.47 -40.33 -41.67
CA ASN A 128 48.47 -41.39 -41.75
C ASN A 128 49.30 -41.59 -40.47
N ILE A 129 48.93 -40.92 -39.38
CA ILE A 129 49.66 -40.96 -38.10
C ILE A 129 48.70 -41.44 -37.01
N ASN A 130 49.17 -42.32 -36.08
CA ASN A 130 48.42 -42.79 -34.95
C ASN A 130 48.11 -41.66 -33.99
N PHE A 131 46.94 -41.72 -33.25
CA PHE A 131 46.49 -40.72 -32.33
C PHE A 131 47.52 -40.30 -31.28
N PHE A 132 48.42 -41.22 -30.88
CA PHE A 132 49.49 -40.95 -29.91
C PHE A 132 50.66 -40.18 -30.47
N ASP A 133 50.78 -40.07 -31.79
CA ASP A 133 51.87 -39.39 -32.49
C ASP A 133 51.50 -37.95 -32.93
N TYR A 134 50.33 -37.40 -32.44
CA TYR A 134 49.96 -36.04 -32.76
C TYR A 134 50.96 -35.03 -32.20
N THR A 135 51.48 -34.17 -33.04
CA THR A 135 52.27 -33.04 -32.59
C THR A 135 51.40 -31.90 -32.20
N TRP A 136 51.34 -31.60 -30.88
CA TRP A 136 50.66 -30.49 -30.36
C TRP A 136 51.51 -29.23 -30.43
N SER A 137 50.99 -28.18 -31.05
CA SER A 137 51.62 -26.86 -31.10
C SER A 137 50.81 -25.84 -30.29
N ASN A 138 51.50 -25.01 -29.56
CA ASN A 138 50.92 -23.87 -28.88
C ASN A 138 51.17 -22.60 -29.68
N SER A 139 50.17 -21.76 -29.75
CA SER A 139 50.29 -20.42 -30.30
C SER A 139 49.71 -19.41 -29.29
N SER A 140 50.40 -18.31 -29.15
CA SER A 140 49.89 -17.17 -28.37
C SER A 140 49.84 -15.93 -29.26
N SER A 141 48.78 -15.19 -29.18
CA SER A 141 48.66 -13.94 -29.91
C SER A 141 48.10 -12.83 -28.97
N LEU A 142 48.71 -11.67 -29.10
CA LEU A 142 48.27 -10.44 -28.43
C LEU A 142 47.88 -9.45 -29.53
N MET A 143 46.60 -9.01 -29.48
CA MET A 143 46.07 -8.11 -30.50
C MET A 143 45.55 -6.83 -29.83
N PHE A 144 45.96 -5.70 -30.39
CA PHE A 144 45.42 -4.38 -30.04
C PHE A 144 44.53 -3.90 -31.19
N ASN A 145 43.31 -3.55 -30.89
CA ASN A 145 42.35 -3.02 -31.85
C ASN A 145 41.89 -1.63 -31.44
N LEU A 146 42.18 -0.60 -32.24
CA LEU A 146 41.70 0.77 -32.06
C LEU A 146 40.60 1.02 -33.09
N SER A 147 39.38 1.26 -32.58
CA SER A 147 38.22 1.61 -33.41
C SER A 147 37.83 3.07 -33.19
N ILE A 148 37.84 3.85 -34.27
CA ILE A 148 37.50 5.27 -34.26
C ILE A 148 36.20 5.45 -35.08
N PRO A 149 35.03 5.74 -34.43
CA PRO A 149 33.79 5.95 -35.15
C PRO A 149 33.81 7.33 -35.82
N LEU A 150 33.95 7.40 -37.15
CA LEU A 150 33.95 8.67 -37.88
C LEU A 150 32.53 9.27 -37.97
N TYR A 151 31.54 8.46 -38.32
CA TYR A 151 30.13 8.88 -38.39
C TYR A 151 29.19 7.69 -38.21
N ARG A 152 28.24 7.84 -37.24
CA ARG A 152 27.14 6.90 -37.04
C ARG A 152 25.86 7.65 -36.73
N ALA A 153 24.98 7.81 -37.73
CA ALA A 153 23.68 8.51 -37.56
C ALA A 153 22.84 7.93 -36.41
N SER A 154 22.91 6.59 -36.21
CA SER A 154 22.20 5.93 -35.11
C SER A 154 22.58 6.44 -33.71
N ASN A 155 23.87 6.82 -33.50
CA ASN A 155 24.30 7.34 -32.19
C ASN A 155 23.66 8.69 -31.87
N PHE A 156 23.51 9.58 -32.83
CA PHE A 156 22.83 10.86 -32.67
C PHE A 156 21.35 10.64 -32.30
N THR A 157 20.68 9.70 -32.99
CA THR A 157 19.28 9.37 -32.74
C THR A 157 19.11 8.78 -31.33
N LYS A 158 20.01 7.87 -30.90
CA LYS A 158 19.99 7.29 -29.55
C LYS A 158 20.14 8.35 -28.46
N VAL A 159 21.08 9.29 -28.61
CA VAL A 159 21.26 10.39 -27.65
C VAL A 159 20.04 11.32 -27.65
N LYS A 160 19.46 11.63 -28.81
CA LYS A 160 18.25 12.43 -28.92
C LYS A 160 17.06 11.75 -28.23
N SER A 161 16.87 10.45 -28.49
CA SER A 161 15.82 9.64 -27.85
C SER A 161 15.97 9.61 -26.32
N ALA A 162 17.18 9.38 -25.81
CA ALA A 162 17.44 9.38 -24.38
C ALA A 162 17.15 10.75 -23.71
N ARG A 163 17.44 11.86 -24.40
CA ARG A 163 17.08 13.20 -23.92
C ARG A 163 15.57 13.44 -23.90
N ILE A 164 14.84 12.88 -24.89
CA ILE A 164 13.37 12.95 -24.90
C ILE A 164 12.80 12.17 -23.71
N GLN A 165 13.34 10.98 -23.41
CA GLN A 165 12.95 10.20 -22.24
C GLN A 165 13.20 10.96 -20.93
N MET A 166 14.31 11.70 -20.80
CA MET A 166 14.54 12.56 -19.65
C MET A 166 13.47 13.64 -19.50
N ARG A 167 13.09 14.31 -20.59
CA ARG A 167 12.00 15.32 -20.55
C ARG A 167 10.67 14.68 -20.18
N GLN A 168 10.36 13.51 -20.72
CA GLN A 168 9.14 12.78 -20.39
C GLN A 168 9.10 12.44 -18.90
N LEU A 169 10.22 11.98 -18.33
CA LEU A 169 10.32 11.69 -16.90
C LEU A 169 10.13 12.97 -16.06
N ASP A 170 10.69 14.10 -16.48
CA ASP A 170 10.53 15.38 -15.77
C ASP A 170 9.08 15.86 -15.77
N TRP A 171 8.37 15.75 -16.91
CA TRP A 171 6.95 16.05 -16.96
C TRP A 171 6.11 15.12 -16.09
N ASN A 172 6.44 13.82 -16.08
CA ASN A 172 5.77 12.85 -15.21
C ASN A 172 6.03 13.16 -13.73
N ARG A 173 7.23 13.62 -13.37
CA ARG A 173 7.57 14.08 -12.01
C ARG A 173 6.68 15.25 -11.60
N ILE A 174 6.60 16.29 -12.45
CA ILE A 174 5.77 17.48 -12.18
C ILE A 174 4.29 17.11 -12.01
N ASP A 175 3.75 16.24 -12.88
CA ASP A 175 2.36 15.78 -12.80
C ASP A 175 2.11 14.98 -11.50
N THR A 176 3.04 14.10 -11.15
CA THR A 176 2.95 13.30 -9.92
C THR A 176 3.05 14.19 -8.68
N GLU A 177 3.94 15.18 -8.68
CA GLU A 177 4.06 16.16 -7.59
C GLU A 177 2.75 16.91 -7.36
N ARG A 178 2.09 17.36 -8.45
CA ARG A 178 0.77 18.02 -8.37
C ARG A 178 -0.30 17.08 -7.81
N LYS A 179 -0.32 15.82 -8.24
CA LYS A 179 -1.26 14.80 -7.74
C LYS A 179 -1.03 14.51 -6.26
N LEU A 180 0.22 14.39 -5.83
CA LEU A 180 0.57 14.18 -4.42
C LEU A 180 0.14 15.37 -3.57
N ASN A 181 0.38 16.60 -4.01
CA ASN A 181 -0.07 17.79 -3.30
C ASN A 181 -1.60 17.83 -3.17
N MET A 182 -2.33 17.50 -4.24
CA MET A 182 -3.79 17.37 -4.18
C MET A 182 -4.24 16.30 -3.17
N GLN A 183 -3.57 15.15 -3.13
CA GLN A 183 -3.86 14.09 -2.18
C GLN A 183 -3.60 14.53 -0.73
N VAL A 184 -2.51 15.24 -0.45
CA VAL A 184 -2.20 15.78 0.88
C VAL A 184 -3.32 16.72 1.34
N VAL A 185 -3.76 17.63 0.48
CA VAL A 185 -4.89 18.54 0.80
C VAL A 185 -6.18 17.75 1.05
N SER A 186 -6.47 16.74 0.21
CA SER A 186 -7.65 15.89 0.38
C SER A 186 -7.61 15.13 1.70
N TYR A 187 -6.48 14.52 2.05
CA TYR A 187 -6.33 13.81 3.32
C TYR A 187 -6.47 14.73 4.53
N ARG A 188 -5.92 15.93 4.46
CA ARG A 188 -6.10 16.95 5.51
C ARG A 188 -7.58 17.30 5.71
N ASN A 189 -8.29 17.57 4.62
CA ASN A 189 -9.71 17.89 4.70
C ASN A 189 -10.53 16.71 5.26
N ASN A 190 -10.24 15.49 4.83
CA ASN A 190 -10.88 14.28 5.35
C ASN A 190 -10.57 14.07 6.84
N MET A 191 -9.36 14.38 7.28
CA MET A 191 -8.98 14.28 8.69
C MET A 191 -9.76 15.28 9.54
N THR A 192 -9.89 16.52 9.08
CA THR A 192 -10.69 17.55 9.76
C THR A 192 -12.16 17.12 9.86
N ALA A 193 -12.76 16.69 8.74
CA ALA A 193 -14.13 16.22 8.71
C ALA A 193 -14.36 15.00 9.63
N SER A 194 -13.42 14.05 9.63
CA SER A 194 -13.48 12.87 10.51
C SER A 194 -13.38 13.27 11.98
N SER A 195 -12.56 14.26 12.31
CA SER A 195 -12.42 14.78 13.67
C SER A 195 -13.75 15.39 14.17
N GLU A 196 -14.39 16.22 13.35
CA GLU A 196 -15.72 16.79 13.67
C GLU A 196 -16.79 15.70 13.82
N GLN A 197 -16.73 14.67 12.94
CA GLN A 197 -17.65 13.54 13.02
C GLN A 197 -17.49 12.73 14.32
N VAL A 198 -16.26 12.55 14.81
CA VAL A 198 -16.00 11.86 16.09
C VAL A 198 -16.67 12.63 17.24
N VAL A 199 -16.52 13.96 17.27
CA VAL A 199 -17.17 14.80 18.32
C VAL A 199 -18.68 14.66 18.25
N SER A 200 -19.27 14.82 17.07
CA SER A 200 -20.71 14.71 16.87
C SER A 200 -21.25 13.32 17.22
N ASN A 201 -20.55 12.27 16.81
CA ASN A 201 -20.97 10.89 17.13
C ASN A 201 -20.90 10.61 18.64
N LYS A 202 -19.92 11.17 19.35
CA LYS A 202 -19.82 11.04 20.81
C LYS A 202 -21.02 11.66 21.52
N GLU A 203 -21.46 12.85 21.09
CA GLU A 203 -22.67 13.49 21.57
C GLU A 203 -23.92 12.68 21.24
N ASN A 204 -24.00 12.14 20.01
CA ASN A 204 -25.12 11.28 19.59
C ASN A 204 -25.21 10.01 20.44
N VAL A 205 -24.07 9.37 20.75
CA VAL A 205 -24.05 8.18 21.64
C VAL A 205 -24.56 8.52 23.01
N MET A 206 -24.13 9.62 23.62
CA MET A 206 -24.64 10.04 24.95
C MET A 206 -26.16 10.30 24.94
N GLN A 207 -26.66 10.92 23.86
CA GLN A 207 -28.10 11.16 23.71
C GLN A 207 -28.87 9.86 23.50
N ALA A 208 -28.37 8.94 22.67
CA ALA A 208 -28.99 7.65 22.43
C ALA A 208 -29.04 6.79 23.70
N GLU A 209 -27.96 6.71 24.47
CA GLU A 209 -27.91 6.00 25.73
C GLU A 209 -28.97 6.54 26.70
N LYS A 210 -29.12 7.86 26.78
CA LYS A 210 -30.14 8.50 27.60
C LYS A 210 -31.56 8.19 27.11
N ALA A 211 -31.76 8.16 25.77
CA ALA A 211 -33.05 7.81 25.18
C ALA A 211 -33.43 6.34 25.50
N VAL A 212 -32.50 5.40 25.35
CA VAL A 212 -32.70 3.99 25.71
C VAL A 212 -33.03 3.84 27.20
N GLN A 213 -32.31 4.56 28.06
CA GLN A 213 -32.58 4.54 29.52
C GLN A 213 -33.98 5.05 29.85
N ILE A 214 -34.41 6.13 29.21
CA ILE A 214 -35.78 6.68 29.43
C ILE A 214 -36.83 5.72 28.88
N ALA A 215 -36.68 5.19 27.67
CA ALA A 215 -37.61 4.25 27.05
C ALA A 215 -37.73 2.96 27.88
N GLY A 216 -36.59 2.45 28.39
CA GLY A 216 -36.56 1.29 29.28
C GLY A 216 -37.37 1.50 30.55
N LYS A 217 -37.17 2.62 31.27
CA LYS A 217 -37.89 2.95 32.46
C LYS A 217 -39.39 3.14 32.21
N ARG A 218 -39.78 3.82 31.11
CA ARG A 218 -41.19 3.98 30.72
C ARG A 218 -41.87 2.63 30.44
N TYR A 219 -41.14 1.71 29.78
CA TYR A 219 -41.63 0.36 29.52
C TYR A 219 -41.76 -0.47 30.78
N GLU A 220 -40.83 -0.36 31.74
CA GLU A 220 -40.88 -1.05 33.03
C GLU A 220 -42.10 -0.67 33.83
N VAL A 221 -42.44 0.63 33.89
CA VAL A 221 -43.62 1.15 34.63
C VAL A 221 -44.95 1.08 33.84
N GLY A 222 -44.94 0.44 32.65
CA GLY A 222 -46.12 0.25 31.82
C GLY A 222 -46.62 1.49 31.09
N LYS A 223 -45.83 2.57 31.03
CA LYS A 223 -46.13 3.84 30.33
C LYS A 223 -45.49 3.97 28.97
N GLY A 224 -44.72 2.97 28.50
CA GLY A 224 -44.05 2.90 27.20
C GLY A 224 -44.44 1.63 26.47
N THR A 225 -44.29 1.64 25.14
CA THR A 225 -44.53 0.47 24.29
C THR A 225 -43.23 -0.28 23.99
N VAL A 226 -43.34 -1.57 23.65
CA VAL A 226 -42.18 -2.37 23.15
C VAL A 226 -41.58 -1.74 21.89
N LEU A 227 -42.44 -1.13 21.05
CA LEU A 227 -42.00 -0.45 19.84
C LEU A 227 -41.09 0.75 20.15
N GLU A 228 -41.48 1.59 21.14
CA GLU A 228 -40.64 2.72 21.61
C GLU A 228 -39.30 2.23 22.16
N LEU A 229 -39.30 1.14 22.94
CA LEU A 229 -38.05 0.56 23.46
C LEU A 229 -37.16 0.02 22.34
N ASN A 230 -37.72 -0.74 21.40
CA ASN A 230 -36.94 -1.32 20.29
C ASN A 230 -36.41 -0.22 19.34
N SER A 231 -37.19 0.86 19.12
CA SER A 231 -36.73 1.96 18.25
C SER A 231 -35.65 2.83 18.90
N SER A 232 -35.50 2.77 20.22
CA SER A 232 -34.46 3.50 20.94
C SER A 232 -33.17 2.71 21.11
N GLN A 233 -33.17 1.41 20.85
CA GLN A 233 -31.98 0.51 20.84
C GLN A 233 -31.26 0.53 19.52
#